data_050b0cfc8c4c200b19a334cc295b1aaf
#
_entry.id   050b0cfc8c4c200b19a334cc295b1aaf
#
_cell.length_a   1.000
_cell.length_b   1.000
_cell.length_c   1.000
_cell.angle_alpha   90.00
_cell.angle_beta   90.00
_cell.angle_gamma   90.00
#
_symmetry.space_group_name_H-M   'P 1'
#
loop_
_entity.id
_entity.type
_entity.pdbx_description
1 polymer ?
#
loop_
_entity_poly.entity_id
_entity_poly.type
_entity_poly.pdbx_seq_one_letter_code
_entity_poly.pdbx_strand_id
1 'polypeptide(L)' 'MHKIEVISKKTLREKILTYLQQQALDQDSRQFTIPLSRLELAKYLCADRSALTRELSYMQKDGLISYEKNTFQLL' A
#
# COMPACT_ATOMS: atom_id res chain seq x y z
N MET A 1 -15.92 -20.96 5.96
CA MET A 1 -15.94 -20.20 7.17
C MET A 1 -14.64 -19.54 7.49
N HIS A 2 -13.61 -20.30 7.58
CA HIS A 2 -12.32 -19.75 7.95
C HIS A 2 -11.78 -18.77 6.92
N LYS A 3 -12.12 -18.97 5.67
CA LYS A 3 -11.64 -18.10 4.60
C LYS A 3 -12.09 -16.66 4.78
N ILE A 4 -13.34 -16.50 5.21
CA ILE A 4 -13.88 -15.15 5.39
C ILE A 4 -13.14 -14.44 6.50
N GLU A 5 -12.86 -15.13 7.57
CA GLU A 5 -12.14 -14.54 8.70
C GLU A 5 -10.71 -14.15 8.32
N VAL A 6 -10.06 -15.00 7.54
CA VAL A 6 -8.70 -14.71 7.10
C VAL A 6 -8.67 -13.45 6.25
N ILE A 7 -9.64 -13.32 5.34
CA ILE A 7 -9.71 -12.16 4.48
C ILE A 7 -9.97 -10.89 5.28
N SER A 8 -10.87 -10.97 6.25
CA SER A 8 -11.23 -9.81 7.04
C SER A 8 -10.13 -9.39 7.99
N LYS A 9 -9.10 -10.20 8.17
CA LYS A 9 -8.00 -9.89 9.07
C LYS A 9 -6.74 -9.44 8.36
N LYS A 10 -6.87 -8.98 7.13
CA LYS A 10 -5.71 -8.43 6.43
C LYS A 10 -5.16 -7.25 7.19
N THR A 11 -3.84 -7.22 7.32
CA THR A 11 -3.16 -6.11 7.97
C THR A 11 -3.12 -4.92 7.02
N LEU A 12 -2.86 -3.74 7.57
CA LEU A 12 -2.70 -2.56 6.76
C LEU A 12 -1.55 -2.73 5.77
N ARG A 13 -0.45 -3.35 6.21
CA ARG A 13 0.69 -3.62 5.33
C ARG A 13 0.27 -4.46 4.13
N GLU A 14 -0.51 -5.51 4.36
CA GLU A 14 -0.98 -6.36 3.28
C GLU A 14 -1.89 -5.60 2.31
N LYS A 15 -2.75 -4.75 2.85
CA LYS A 15 -3.62 -3.94 2.01
C LYS A 15 -2.80 -2.99 1.14
N ILE A 16 -1.79 -2.36 1.71
CA ILE A 16 -0.92 -1.46 0.97
C ILE A 16 -0.20 -2.21 -0.13
N LEU A 17 0.41 -3.35 0.20
CA LEU A 17 1.14 -4.14 -0.79
C LEU A 17 0.23 -4.58 -1.93
N THR A 18 -0.97 -5.04 -1.61
CA THR A 18 -1.92 -5.46 -2.63
C THR A 18 -2.25 -4.31 -3.58
N TYR A 19 -2.50 -3.13 -3.02
CA TYR A 19 -2.80 -1.96 -3.83
C TYR A 19 -1.62 -1.59 -4.73
N LEU A 20 -0.42 -1.54 -4.16
CA LEU A 20 0.77 -1.16 -4.92
C LEU A 20 1.09 -2.19 -6.01
N GLN A 21 0.92 -3.47 -5.71
CA GLN A 21 1.12 -4.52 -6.69
C GLN A 21 0.15 -4.38 -7.85
N GLN A 22 -1.10 -4.03 -7.55
CA GLN A 22 -2.10 -3.82 -8.58
C GLN A 22 -1.72 -2.64 -9.46
N GLN A 23 -1.23 -1.55 -8.86
CA GLN A 23 -0.79 -0.40 -9.63
C GLN A 23 0.40 -0.75 -10.53
N ALA A 24 1.31 -1.56 -10.02
CA ALA A 24 2.46 -2.00 -10.81
C ALA A 24 2.01 -2.80 -12.03
N LEU A 25 1.02 -3.68 -11.85
CA LEU A 25 0.48 -4.45 -12.95
C LEU A 25 -0.24 -3.56 -13.96
N ASP A 26 -1.04 -2.63 -13.47
CA ASP A 26 -1.79 -1.73 -14.34
C ASP A 26 -0.88 -0.85 -15.18
N GLN A 27 0.24 -0.44 -14.62
CA GLN A 27 1.18 0.44 -15.30
C GLN A 27 2.35 -0.32 -15.92
N ASP A 28 2.33 -1.64 -15.76
CA ASP A 28 3.36 -2.53 -16.32
C ASP A 28 4.76 -2.08 -15.93
N SER A 29 4.95 -1.75 -14.66
CA SER A 29 6.22 -1.24 -14.17
C SER A 29 6.32 -1.43 -12.67
N ARG A 30 7.53 -1.68 -12.18
CA ARG A 30 7.77 -1.77 -10.74
C ARG A 30 7.88 -0.38 -10.12
N GLN A 31 8.06 0.64 -10.92
CA GLN A 31 8.08 2.02 -10.47
C GLN A 31 6.92 2.75 -11.12
N PHE A 32 6.10 3.39 -10.32
CA PHE A 32 4.85 3.97 -10.81
C PHE A 32 4.40 5.11 -9.90
N THR A 33 3.53 5.94 -10.44
CA THR A 33 2.93 7.03 -9.68
C THR A 33 1.47 6.69 -9.41
N ILE A 34 1.05 6.84 -8.16
CA ILE A 34 -0.34 6.56 -7.82
C ILE A 34 -1.16 7.85 -7.89
N PRO A 35 -2.44 7.74 -8.26
CA PRO A 35 -3.29 8.93 -8.43
C PRO A 35 -3.90 9.44 -7.12
N LEU A 36 -3.72 8.72 -6.03
CA LEU A 36 -4.36 9.07 -4.76
C LEU A 36 -3.40 9.81 -3.84
N SER A 37 -3.92 10.83 -3.15
CA SER A 37 -3.17 11.45 -2.07
C SER A 37 -3.11 10.48 -0.89
N ARG A 38 -2.31 10.82 0.12
CA ARG A 38 -2.23 9.97 1.33
C ARG A 38 -3.58 9.86 2.01
N LEU A 39 -4.33 10.96 2.07
CA LEU A 39 -5.64 10.94 2.68
C LEU A 39 -6.59 10.05 1.89
N GLU A 40 -6.57 10.18 0.57
CA GLU A 40 -7.43 9.35 -0.30
C GLU A 40 -7.06 7.89 -0.21
N LEU A 41 -5.76 7.59 -0.18
CA LEU A 41 -5.31 6.21 -0.07
C LEU A 41 -5.72 5.61 1.27
N ALA A 42 -5.59 6.37 2.34
CA ALA A 42 -6.02 5.90 3.65
C ALA A 42 -7.51 5.57 3.65
N LYS A 43 -8.33 6.44 3.07
CA LYS A 43 -9.76 6.18 2.97
C LYS A 43 -10.04 4.93 2.14
N TYR A 44 -9.34 4.78 1.04
CA TYR A 44 -9.50 3.61 0.17
C TYR A 44 -9.19 2.32 0.92
N LEU A 45 -8.18 2.36 1.78
CA LEU A 45 -7.77 1.18 2.54
C LEU A 45 -8.46 1.07 3.89
N CYS A 46 -9.38 1.97 4.20
CA CYS A 46 -10.11 2.00 5.47
C CYS A 46 -9.16 2.12 6.66
N ALA A 47 -8.23 3.06 6.56
CA ALA A 47 -7.22 3.27 7.61
C ALA A 47 -7.08 4.75 7.91
N ASP A 48 -6.42 5.06 9.03
CA ASP A 48 -6.07 6.43 9.36
C ASP A 48 -4.89 6.88 8.53
N ARG A 49 -4.88 8.17 8.16
CA ARG A 49 -3.77 8.71 7.40
C ARG A 49 -2.45 8.59 8.16
N SER A 50 -2.48 8.81 9.48
CA SER A 50 -1.28 8.69 10.30
C SER A 50 -0.76 7.26 10.31
N ALA A 51 -1.67 6.29 10.43
CA ALA A 51 -1.29 4.88 10.43
C ALA A 51 -0.71 4.50 9.07
N LEU A 52 -1.31 4.99 8.00
CA LEU A 52 -0.81 4.72 6.65
C LEU A 52 0.60 5.26 6.47
N THR A 53 0.81 6.51 6.84
CA THR A 53 2.12 7.15 6.69
C THR A 53 3.18 6.40 7.48
N ARG A 54 2.85 6.00 8.69
CA ARG A 54 3.76 5.26 9.54
C ARG A 54 4.10 3.89 8.96
N GLU A 55 3.09 3.19 8.45
CA GLU A 55 3.31 1.87 7.86
C GLU A 55 4.16 1.96 6.59
N LEU A 56 3.93 2.96 5.76
CA LEU A 56 4.75 3.16 4.57
C LEU A 56 6.21 3.37 4.94
N SER A 57 6.46 4.12 6.00
CA SER A 57 7.82 4.34 6.47
C SER A 57 8.47 3.04 6.93
N TYR A 58 7.72 2.21 7.66
CA TYR A 58 8.23 0.92 8.10
C TYR A 58 8.52 -0.01 6.93
N MET A 59 7.65 -0.01 5.93
CA MET A 59 7.83 -0.86 4.76
C MET A 59 9.07 -0.45 3.97
N GLN A 60 9.34 0.85 3.89
CA GLN A 60 10.54 1.33 3.23
C GLN A 60 11.79 0.92 4.02
N LYS A 61 11.74 1.04 5.34
CA LYS A 61 12.83 0.59 6.20
C LYS A 61 13.10 -0.90 6.04
N ASP A 62 12.04 -1.67 5.91
CA ASP A 62 12.15 -3.13 5.78
C ASP A 62 12.58 -3.56 4.39
N GLY A 63 12.75 -2.63 3.47
CA GLY A 63 13.21 -2.94 2.13
C GLY A 63 12.14 -3.50 1.20
N LEU A 64 10.87 -3.32 1.54
CA LEU A 64 9.79 -3.82 0.70
C LEU A 64 9.45 -2.86 -0.43
N ILE A 65 9.53 -1.57 -0.16
CA ILE A 65 9.21 -0.53 -1.14
C ILE A 65 10.16 0.63 -0.98
N SER A 66 10.18 1.46 -2.01
CA SER A 66 10.80 2.78 -1.94
C SER A 66 9.78 3.77 -2.47
N TYR A 67 9.73 4.96 -1.91
CA TYR A 67 8.77 5.94 -2.40
C TYR A 67 9.24 7.36 -2.14
N GLU A 68 8.77 8.24 -2.99
CA GLU A 68 8.94 9.67 -2.82
C GLU A 68 7.67 10.32 -3.32
N LYS A 69 6.97 11.04 -2.43
CA LYS A 69 5.67 11.62 -2.75
C LYS A 69 4.73 10.54 -3.27
N ASN A 70 4.22 10.67 -4.48
CA ASN A 70 3.28 9.70 -5.04
C ASN A 70 3.92 8.70 -5.98
N THR A 71 5.24 8.71 -6.10
CA THR A 71 5.97 7.75 -6.91
C THR A 71 6.47 6.62 -6.01
N PHE A 72 6.08 5.41 -6.35
CA PHE A 72 6.41 4.22 -5.56
C PHE A 72 7.19 3.23 -6.41
N GLN A 73 8.02 2.45 -5.74
CA GLN A 73 8.76 1.38 -6.39
C GLN A 73 8.69 0.14 -5.50
N LEU A 74 8.36 -0.99 -6.12
CA LEU A 74 8.41 -2.28 -5.44
C LEU A 74 9.85 -2.81 -5.52
N LEU A 75 10.39 -3.20 -4.38
CA LEU A 75 11.79 -3.65 -4.30
C LEU A 75 11.92 -5.17 -4.28
#